data_5e7f311ebe6e01c55be12e9847c7ff3a
#
_entry.id   5e7f311ebe6e01c55be12e9847c7ff3a
#
_cell.length_a   1.000
_cell.length_b   1.000
_cell.length_c   1.000
_cell.angle_alpha   90.00
_cell.angle_beta   90.00
_cell.angle_gamma   90.00
#
_symmetry.space_group_name_H-M   'P 1'
#
loop_
_entity.id
_entity.type
_entity.pdbx_description
1 polymer ?
#
loop_
_entity_poly.entity_id
_entity_poly.type
_entity_poly.pdbx_seq_one_letter_code
_entity_poly.pdbx_strand_id
1 'polypeptide(L)'
;MPHFDPITPDGLVELVVNRVRELAGRVLIAVDGADAAEPVTIANRIATALRDTGRTAEVVALHDYIRPASLRMEFGRTDEISYRTAWFDYAALDREVIGALRNDDRWLPALWDEARDRSARSPIRTAAPDTVLFVAGPMLSGRGLEFDLTVHLDMSEPALHRRTPPDDRWTIPALLHHDRDNPSAPTFFIRWDHPDRPALRIDDTAHR
;
A
#
# COMPACT_ATOMS: atom_id res chain seq x y z
N MET A 1 -16.98 9.54 18.93
CA MET A 1 -16.08 8.38 18.78
C MET A 1 -16.19 7.93 17.32
N PRO A 2 -15.13 7.55 16.64
CA PRO A 2 -15.29 7.05 15.28
C PRO A 2 -16.22 5.83 15.29
N HIS A 3 -17.18 5.84 14.38
CA HIS A 3 -18.10 4.72 14.15
C HIS A 3 -17.46 3.75 13.15
N PHE A 4 -17.69 2.44 13.34
CA PHE A 4 -17.18 1.39 12.46
C PHE A 4 -18.33 0.49 12.01
N ASP A 5 -18.52 0.39 10.70
CA ASP A 5 -19.50 -0.50 10.11
C ASP A 5 -18.83 -1.79 9.64
N PRO A 6 -19.37 -2.97 9.96
CA PRO A 6 -18.87 -4.22 9.40
C PRO A 6 -18.93 -4.22 7.87
N ILE A 7 -17.85 -4.66 7.23
CA ILE A 7 -17.79 -4.83 5.79
C ILE A 7 -17.22 -6.22 5.47
N THR A 8 -17.63 -6.82 4.36
CA THR A 8 -16.98 -8.04 3.89
C THR A 8 -15.75 -7.70 3.05
N PRO A 9 -14.77 -8.61 2.89
CA PRO A 9 -13.65 -8.40 1.98
C PRO A 9 -14.09 -8.10 0.53
N ASP A 10 -15.18 -8.73 0.05
CA ASP A 10 -15.75 -8.43 -1.26
C ASP A 10 -16.43 -7.05 -1.28
N GLY A 11 -17.14 -6.70 -0.23
CA GLY A 11 -17.72 -5.36 -0.08
C GLY A 11 -16.68 -4.24 -0.06
N LEU A 12 -15.49 -4.48 0.51
CA LEU A 12 -14.37 -3.56 0.41
C LEU A 12 -13.90 -3.40 -1.04
N VAL A 13 -13.77 -4.51 -1.78
CA VAL A 13 -13.40 -4.46 -3.20
C VAL A 13 -14.43 -3.64 -4.00
N GLU A 14 -15.72 -3.91 -3.81
CA GLU A 14 -16.81 -3.17 -4.48
C GLU A 14 -16.79 -1.68 -4.13
N LEU A 15 -16.59 -1.35 -2.85
CA LEU A 15 -16.51 0.04 -2.37
C LEU A 15 -15.41 0.82 -3.09
N VAL A 16 -14.19 0.25 -3.16
CA VAL A 16 -13.05 0.90 -3.83
C VAL A 16 -13.27 0.98 -5.34
N VAL A 17 -13.74 -0.10 -5.98
CA VAL A 17 -14.07 -0.12 -7.41
C VAL A 17 -15.08 0.97 -7.77
N ASN A 18 -16.16 1.12 -6.98
CA ASN A 18 -17.17 2.14 -7.21
C ASN A 18 -16.58 3.54 -7.10
N ARG A 19 -15.73 3.78 -6.11
CA ARG A 19 -15.06 5.08 -5.96
C ARG A 19 -14.11 5.38 -7.12
N VAL A 20 -13.36 4.37 -7.59
CA VAL A 20 -12.45 4.51 -8.75
C VAL A 20 -13.20 4.83 -10.04
N ARG A 21 -14.42 4.29 -10.23
CA ARG A 21 -15.26 4.56 -11.41
C ARG A 21 -15.68 6.02 -11.52
N GLU A 22 -15.72 6.75 -10.41
CA GLU A 22 -16.02 8.18 -10.40
C GLU A 22 -14.84 9.04 -10.86
N LEU A 23 -13.63 8.47 -10.94
CA LEU A 23 -12.40 9.16 -11.31
C LEU A 23 -12.08 8.90 -12.79
N ALA A 24 -11.85 9.99 -13.51
CA ALA A 24 -11.44 9.94 -14.91
C ALA A 24 -9.90 9.91 -15.03
N GLY A 25 -9.43 9.39 -16.15
CA GLY A 25 -8.00 9.37 -16.45
C GLY A 25 -7.21 8.34 -15.63
N ARG A 26 -5.90 8.60 -15.49
CA ARG A 26 -5.01 7.75 -14.69
C ARG A 26 -5.22 8.03 -13.22
N VAL A 27 -5.22 6.96 -12.43
CA VAL A 27 -5.47 7.01 -10.99
C VAL A 27 -4.38 6.27 -10.24
N LEU A 28 -3.81 6.89 -9.23
CA LEU A 28 -2.84 6.32 -8.30
C LEU A 28 -3.50 6.01 -6.97
N ILE A 29 -3.39 4.79 -6.51
CA ILE A 29 -4.04 4.32 -5.28
C ILE A 29 -3.01 3.69 -4.35
N ALA A 30 -2.94 4.16 -3.11
CA ALA A 30 -2.20 3.47 -2.07
C ALA A 30 -3.08 2.41 -1.38
N VAL A 31 -2.55 1.20 -1.20
CA VAL A 31 -3.08 0.21 -0.26
C VAL A 31 -2.03 0.05 0.83
N ASP A 32 -2.18 0.84 1.89
CA ASP A 32 -1.23 0.95 2.99
C ASP A 32 -1.62 0.03 4.14
N GLY A 33 -0.69 -0.74 4.64
CA GLY A 33 -0.87 -1.63 5.77
C GLY A 33 0.29 -2.58 5.95
N ALA A 34 0.46 -3.09 7.16
CA ALA A 34 1.47 -4.09 7.47
C ALA A 34 1.38 -5.31 6.53
N ASP A 35 2.49 -6.01 6.27
CA ASP A 35 2.51 -7.21 5.42
C ASP A 35 1.52 -8.28 5.94
N ALA A 36 1.32 -8.34 7.26
CA ALA A 36 0.32 -9.19 7.90
C ALA A 36 -1.14 -8.85 7.51
N ALA A 37 -1.41 -7.65 6.98
CA ALA A 37 -2.71 -7.28 6.42
C ALA A 37 -2.88 -7.70 4.95
N GLU A 38 -1.81 -8.17 4.32
CA GLU A 38 -1.77 -8.61 2.93
C GLU A 38 -2.20 -7.52 1.92
N PRO A 39 -1.63 -6.28 2.00
CA PRO A 39 -2.07 -5.16 1.18
C PRO A 39 -1.95 -5.44 -0.32
N VAL A 40 -0.92 -6.19 -0.75
CA VAL A 40 -0.74 -6.59 -2.16
C VAL A 40 -1.86 -7.52 -2.64
N THR A 41 -2.32 -8.45 -1.78
CA THR A 41 -3.44 -9.34 -2.09
C THR A 41 -4.73 -8.55 -2.28
N ILE A 42 -5.01 -7.58 -1.41
CA ILE A 42 -6.19 -6.71 -1.51
C ILE A 42 -6.11 -5.84 -2.77
N ALA A 43 -4.95 -5.22 -3.05
CA ALA A 43 -4.75 -4.43 -4.26
C ALA A 43 -4.97 -5.25 -5.53
N ASN A 44 -4.48 -6.49 -5.58
CA ASN A 44 -4.68 -7.39 -6.73
C ASN A 44 -6.15 -7.78 -6.92
N ARG A 45 -6.91 -8.01 -5.84
CA ARG A 45 -8.36 -8.28 -5.92
C ARG A 45 -9.12 -7.10 -6.51
N ILE A 46 -8.82 -5.87 -6.06
CA ILE A 46 -9.43 -4.65 -6.59
C ILE A 46 -9.03 -4.44 -8.05
N ALA A 47 -7.75 -4.61 -8.39
CA ALA A 47 -7.26 -4.49 -9.75
C ALA A 47 -7.91 -5.51 -10.71
N THR A 48 -8.14 -6.74 -10.24
CA THR A 48 -8.84 -7.77 -11.00
C THR A 48 -10.28 -7.36 -11.28
N ALA A 49 -11.02 -6.92 -10.26
CA ALA A 49 -12.40 -6.46 -10.42
C ALA A 49 -12.51 -5.24 -11.37
N LEU A 50 -11.52 -4.34 -11.38
CA LEU A 50 -11.46 -3.24 -12.35
C LEU A 50 -11.23 -3.74 -13.77
N ARG A 51 -10.30 -4.69 -13.96
CA ARG A 51 -10.04 -5.29 -15.29
C ARG A 51 -11.26 -6.02 -15.84
N ASP A 52 -12.02 -6.70 -14.99
CA ASP A 52 -13.28 -7.37 -15.38
C ASP A 52 -14.33 -6.37 -15.88
N THR A 53 -14.21 -5.08 -15.53
CA THR A 53 -15.05 -4.00 -16.06
C THR A 53 -14.43 -3.27 -17.26
N GLY A 54 -13.32 -3.76 -17.79
CA GLY A 54 -12.63 -3.21 -18.96
C GLY A 54 -11.65 -2.07 -18.67
N ARG A 55 -11.40 -1.71 -17.38
CA ARG A 55 -10.45 -0.68 -17.02
C ARG A 55 -9.06 -1.27 -16.78
N THR A 56 -8.02 -0.66 -17.36
CA THR A 56 -6.64 -1.11 -17.15
C THR A 56 -6.25 -0.89 -15.68
N ALA A 57 -5.78 -1.94 -14.99
CA ALA A 57 -5.36 -1.85 -13.61
C ALA A 57 -4.14 -2.74 -13.32
N GLU A 58 -3.14 -2.19 -12.64
CA GLU A 58 -1.87 -2.86 -12.31
C GLU A 58 -1.49 -2.59 -10.86
N VAL A 59 -0.63 -3.45 -10.29
CA VAL A 59 -0.16 -3.35 -8.90
C VAL A 59 1.36 -3.33 -8.86
N VAL A 60 1.90 -2.42 -8.08
CA VAL A 60 3.31 -2.33 -7.71
C VAL A 60 3.39 -2.63 -6.21
N ALA A 61 4.14 -3.67 -5.85
CA ALA A 61 4.41 -3.95 -4.45
C ALA A 61 5.53 -3.04 -3.94
N LEU A 62 5.40 -2.49 -2.73
CA LEU A 62 6.47 -1.68 -2.14
C LEU A 62 7.76 -2.50 -1.96
N HIS A 63 7.66 -3.81 -1.75
CA HIS A 63 8.81 -4.72 -1.68
C HIS A 63 9.64 -4.77 -2.98
N ASP A 64 9.04 -4.44 -4.14
CA ASP A 64 9.78 -4.29 -5.40
C ASP A 64 10.67 -3.01 -5.41
N TYR A 65 10.53 -2.16 -4.40
CA TYR A 65 11.31 -0.94 -4.17
C TYR A 65 12.13 -1.01 -2.87
N ILE A 66 12.44 -2.22 -2.42
CA ILE A 66 13.33 -2.45 -1.28
C ILE A 66 14.75 -2.02 -1.64
N ARG A 67 15.48 -1.48 -0.68
CA ARG A 67 16.89 -1.14 -0.89
C ARG A 67 17.80 -2.37 -0.83
N PRO A 68 19.00 -2.32 -1.43
CA PRO A 68 20.01 -3.37 -1.30
C PRO A 68 20.25 -3.77 0.16
N ALA A 69 20.50 -5.06 0.42
CA ALA A 69 20.74 -5.56 1.78
C ALA A 69 21.89 -4.85 2.50
N SER A 70 22.93 -4.45 1.74
CA SER A 70 24.05 -3.68 2.28
C SER A 70 23.67 -2.32 2.87
N LEU A 71 22.56 -1.72 2.41
CA LEU A 71 22.05 -0.44 2.91
C LEU A 71 21.00 -0.65 4.00
N ARG A 72 20.00 -1.49 3.75
CA ARG A 72 18.88 -1.67 4.68
C ARG A 72 19.28 -2.39 5.98
N MET A 73 20.37 -3.19 5.94
CA MET A 73 20.87 -3.96 7.08
C MET A 73 22.18 -3.41 7.67
N GLU A 74 22.54 -2.17 7.34
CA GLU A 74 23.79 -1.54 7.82
C GLU A 74 23.90 -1.56 9.36
N PHE A 75 22.79 -1.34 10.06
CA PHE A 75 22.71 -1.33 11.52
C PHE A 75 22.20 -2.66 12.10
N GLY A 76 22.05 -3.69 11.28
CA GLY A 76 21.55 -5.01 11.69
C GLY A 76 20.33 -5.47 10.92
N ARG A 77 20.07 -6.78 10.98
CA ARG A 77 18.96 -7.41 10.23
C ARG A 77 17.59 -7.11 10.82
N THR A 78 17.52 -6.69 12.07
CA THR A 78 16.29 -6.47 12.83
C THR A 78 16.27 -5.08 13.47
N ASP A 79 16.97 -4.11 12.84
CA ASP A 79 17.00 -2.75 13.32
C ASP A 79 15.70 -2.01 12.95
N GLU A 80 14.96 -1.58 13.98
CA GLU A 80 13.66 -0.91 13.85
C GLU A 80 13.76 0.41 13.08
N ILE A 81 14.79 1.20 13.35
CA ILE A 81 14.96 2.53 12.73
C ILE A 81 15.26 2.33 11.24
N SER A 82 16.12 1.37 10.88
CA SER A 82 16.42 1.04 9.50
C SER A 82 15.16 0.58 8.75
N TYR A 83 14.33 -0.27 9.38
CA TYR A 83 13.07 -0.71 8.76
C TYR A 83 12.14 0.48 8.48
N ARG A 84 12.01 1.38 9.43
CA ARG A 84 11.14 2.55 9.31
C ARG A 84 11.66 3.61 8.33
N THR A 85 12.98 3.78 8.18
CA THR A 85 13.56 4.95 7.48
C THR A 85 14.41 4.61 6.26
N ALA A 86 14.98 3.42 6.20
CA ALA A 86 15.99 3.05 5.21
C ALA A 86 15.69 1.74 4.46
N TRP A 87 14.58 1.06 4.76
CA TRP A 87 14.27 -0.25 4.16
C TRP A 87 13.79 -0.13 2.72
N PHE A 88 12.90 0.82 2.46
CA PHE A 88 12.32 1.04 1.15
C PHE A 88 12.84 2.32 0.50
N ASP A 89 12.97 2.33 -0.81
CA ASP A 89 13.38 3.49 -1.60
C ASP A 89 12.18 4.30 -2.06
N TYR A 90 11.58 5.06 -1.14
CA TYR A 90 10.43 5.90 -1.43
C TYR A 90 10.73 6.98 -2.47
N ALA A 91 11.98 7.46 -2.55
CA ALA A 91 12.39 8.45 -3.55
C ALA A 91 12.40 7.83 -4.96
N ALA A 92 12.87 6.59 -5.09
CA ALA A 92 12.80 5.87 -6.35
C ALA A 92 11.34 5.51 -6.70
N LEU A 93 10.52 5.10 -5.72
CA LEU A 93 9.10 4.84 -5.92
C LEU A 93 8.38 6.08 -6.45
N ASP A 94 8.62 7.23 -5.84
CA ASP A 94 8.03 8.50 -6.29
C ASP A 94 8.46 8.83 -7.72
N ARG A 95 9.75 8.79 -8.02
CA ARG A 95 10.29 9.14 -9.34
C ARG A 95 9.86 8.16 -10.43
N GLU A 96 9.96 6.84 -10.19
CA GLU A 96 9.82 5.80 -11.23
C GLU A 96 8.38 5.27 -11.37
N VAL A 97 7.51 5.52 -10.39
CA VAL A 97 6.11 5.08 -10.40
C VAL A 97 5.18 6.27 -10.42
N ILE A 98 5.16 7.08 -9.36
CA ILE A 98 4.16 8.12 -9.17
C ILE A 98 4.38 9.26 -10.16
N GLY A 99 5.55 9.86 -10.15
CA GLY A 99 5.93 10.95 -11.05
C GLY A 99 5.96 10.52 -12.51
N ALA A 100 6.52 9.33 -12.79
CA ALA A 100 6.59 8.80 -14.15
C ALA A 100 5.20 8.49 -14.74
N LEU A 101 4.24 8.00 -13.93
CA LEU A 101 2.87 7.79 -14.38
C LEU A 101 2.16 9.13 -14.68
N ARG A 102 2.36 10.13 -13.83
CA ARG A 102 1.69 11.43 -13.97
C ARG A 102 2.23 12.26 -15.13
N ASN A 103 3.56 12.22 -15.35
CA ASN A 103 4.22 13.14 -16.26
C ASN A 103 4.65 12.48 -17.60
N ASP A 104 4.95 11.17 -17.59
CA ASP A 104 5.60 10.50 -18.71
C ASP A 104 4.79 9.31 -19.26
N ASP A 105 3.58 9.08 -18.75
CA ASP A 105 2.70 7.99 -19.20
C ASP A 105 3.32 6.59 -19.09
N ARG A 106 4.18 6.39 -18.08
CA ARG A 106 4.93 5.14 -17.88
C ARG A 106 5.21 4.88 -16.42
N TRP A 107 5.63 3.67 -16.08
CA TRP A 107 6.13 3.32 -14.75
C TRP A 107 7.09 2.15 -14.81
N LEU A 108 7.95 2.03 -13.81
CA LEU A 108 8.82 0.88 -13.60
C LEU A 108 8.14 -0.07 -12.59
N PRO A 109 7.80 -1.33 -12.97
CA PRO A 109 7.08 -2.24 -12.06
C PRO A 109 7.89 -2.69 -10.85
N ALA A 110 9.21 -2.89 -11.01
CA ALA A 110 10.10 -3.32 -9.94
C ALA A 110 11.52 -2.78 -10.15
N LEU A 111 12.11 -2.26 -9.07
CA LEU A 111 13.48 -1.77 -9.05
C LEU A 111 14.45 -2.84 -8.58
N TRP A 112 14.08 -3.61 -7.56
CA TRP A 112 14.95 -4.55 -6.86
C TRP A 112 14.30 -5.93 -6.68
N ASP A 113 15.08 -6.99 -6.85
CA ASP A 113 14.72 -8.38 -6.54
C ASP A 113 15.29 -8.69 -5.16
N GLU A 114 14.43 -8.66 -4.13
CA GLU A 114 14.83 -8.88 -2.74
C GLU A 114 15.47 -10.24 -2.53
N ALA A 115 14.90 -11.29 -3.11
CA ALA A 115 15.36 -12.67 -2.91
C ALA A 115 16.78 -12.91 -3.44
N ARG A 116 17.14 -12.19 -4.53
CA ARG A 116 18.47 -12.30 -5.15
C ARG A 116 19.38 -11.13 -4.81
N ASP A 117 18.90 -10.17 -4.04
CA ASP A 117 19.56 -8.92 -3.67
C ASP A 117 20.26 -8.23 -4.85
N ARG A 118 19.51 -8.01 -5.94
CA ARG A 118 19.99 -7.36 -7.15
C ARG A 118 18.91 -6.59 -7.88
N SER A 119 19.30 -5.75 -8.87
CA SER A 119 18.33 -5.08 -9.74
C SER A 119 17.37 -6.07 -10.38
N ALA A 120 16.07 -5.78 -10.32
CA ALA A 120 15.00 -6.58 -10.91
C ALA A 120 15.08 -6.58 -12.45
N ARG A 121 15.70 -5.54 -13.06
CA ARG A 121 15.77 -5.36 -14.52
C ARG A 121 14.40 -5.44 -15.20
N SER A 122 13.37 -4.99 -14.49
CA SER A 122 12.03 -4.93 -15.05
C SER A 122 11.96 -3.97 -16.23
N PRO A 123 11.23 -4.31 -17.30
CA PRO A 123 10.98 -3.37 -18.38
C PRO A 123 10.04 -2.26 -17.90
N ILE A 124 10.30 -1.03 -18.35
CA ILE A 124 9.36 0.08 -18.18
C ILE A 124 8.06 -0.24 -18.93
N ARG A 125 6.92 0.02 -18.31
CA ARG A 125 5.60 -0.16 -18.91
C ARG A 125 5.01 1.19 -19.32
N THR A 126 4.29 1.20 -20.43
CA THR A 126 3.51 2.37 -20.89
C THR A 126 2.09 2.29 -20.33
N ALA A 127 1.60 3.41 -19.84
CA ALA A 127 0.26 3.54 -19.28
C ALA A 127 -0.77 3.87 -20.35
N ALA A 128 -1.91 3.19 -20.34
CA ALA A 128 -3.09 3.61 -21.05
C ALA A 128 -3.68 4.90 -20.43
N PRO A 129 -4.49 5.66 -21.16
CA PRO A 129 -5.09 6.90 -20.64
C PRO A 129 -5.98 6.73 -19.40
N ASP A 130 -6.48 5.51 -19.16
CA ASP A 130 -7.38 5.16 -18.06
C ASP A 130 -6.74 4.21 -17.03
N THR A 131 -5.42 4.07 -17.06
CA THR A 131 -4.70 3.16 -16.16
C THR A 131 -4.92 3.52 -14.70
N VAL A 132 -5.29 2.52 -13.91
CA VAL A 132 -5.29 2.57 -12.44
C VAL A 132 -4.07 1.83 -11.93
N LEU A 133 -3.20 2.52 -11.19
CA LEU A 133 -2.00 1.93 -10.65
C LEU A 133 -2.07 1.91 -9.12
N PHE A 134 -2.00 0.73 -8.55
CA PHE A 134 -1.93 0.53 -7.12
C PHE A 134 -0.48 0.47 -6.66
N VAL A 135 -0.18 1.11 -5.55
CA VAL A 135 1.04 0.87 -4.77
C VAL A 135 0.62 0.25 -3.44
N ALA A 136 1.16 -0.93 -3.14
CA ALA A 136 0.72 -1.70 -1.98
C ALA A 136 1.89 -2.11 -1.08
N GLY A 137 1.77 -1.87 0.22
CA GLY A 137 2.80 -2.24 1.20
C GLY A 137 2.70 -1.43 2.49
N PRO A 138 3.64 -1.63 3.43
CA PRO A 138 3.62 -0.96 4.73
C PRO A 138 4.14 0.48 4.65
N MET A 139 3.67 1.33 5.57
CA MET A 139 4.24 2.66 5.82
C MET A 139 4.29 3.58 4.57
N LEU A 140 3.28 3.53 3.70
CA LEU A 140 3.16 4.43 2.54
C LEU A 140 2.70 5.84 2.96
N SER A 141 1.89 5.93 4.01
CA SER A 141 1.41 7.19 4.56
C SER A 141 2.55 8.02 5.16
N GLY A 142 2.45 9.36 5.10
CA GLY A 142 3.44 10.26 5.69
C GLY A 142 4.78 10.35 4.95
N ARG A 143 4.88 9.79 3.73
CA ARG A 143 6.11 9.78 2.91
C ARG A 143 6.18 10.89 1.86
N GLY A 144 5.20 11.78 1.83
CA GLY A 144 5.12 12.83 0.80
C GLY A 144 4.72 12.30 -0.59
N LEU A 145 4.25 11.05 -0.66
CA LEU A 145 3.77 10.42 -1.89
C LEU A 145 2.34 10.88 -2.19
N GLU A 146 2.07 11.30 -3.40
CA GLU A 146 0.77 11.82 -3.80
C GLU A 146 -0.09 10.74 -4.46
N PHE A 147 -1.13 10.29 -3.76
CA PHE A 147 -2.13 9.34 -4.24
C PHE A 147 -3.49 10.02 -4.41
N ASP A 148 -4.27 9.58 -5.41
CA ASP A 148 -5.65 10.05 -5.63
C ASP A 148 -6.64 9.42 -4.65
N LEU A 149 -6.37 8.17 -4.24
CA LEU A 149 -7.10 7.45 -3.21
C LEU A 149 -6.14 6.68 -2.30
N THR A 150 -6.54 6.55 -1.04
CA THR A 150 -5.78 5.77 -0.05
C THR A 150 -6.70 4.80 0.69
N VAL A 151 -6.31 3.53 0.72
CA VAL A 151 -6.93 2.47 1.52
C VAL A 151 -5.95 2.10 2.62
N HIS A 152 -6.29 2.37 3.87
CA HIS A 152 -5.44 2.03 5.01
C HIS A 152 -6.02 0.81 5.74
N LEU A 153 -5.22 -0.25 5.83
CA LEU A 153 -5.56 -1.50 6.50
C LEU A 153 -4.96 -1.50 7.92
N ASP A 154 -5.70 -0.93 8.86
CA ASP A 154 -5.30 -0.79 10.26
C ASP A 154 -5.35 -2.12 11.01
N MET A 155 -4.27 -2.48 11.68
CA MET A 155 -4.21 -3.65 12.54
C MET A 155 -3.81 -3.26 13.96
N SER A 156 -4.57 -3.73 14.94
CA SER A 156 -4.18 -3.59 16.34
C SER A 156 -2.89 -4.37 16.64
N GLU A 157 -2.12 -3.92 17.63
CA GLU A 157 -0.89 -4.59 18.06
C GLU A 157 -1.10 -6.09 18.38
N PRO A 158 -2.18 -6.51 19.09
CA PRO A 158 -2.45 -7.93 19.28
C PRO A 158 -2.72 -8.69 17.97
N ALA A 159 -3.34 -8.04 16.97
CA ALA A 159 -3.56 -8.67 15.66
C ALA A 159 -2.25 -8.81 14.88
N LEU A 160 -1.39 -7.77 14.91
CA LEU A 160 -0.05 -7.83 14.33
C LEU A 160 0.75 -8.99 14.93
N HIS A 161 0.80 -9.11 16.27
CA HIS A 161 1.53 -10.21 16.92
C HIS A 161 1.00 -11.60 16.56
N ARG A 162 -0.32 -11.76 16.33
CA ARG A 162 -0.92 -13.03 15.93
C ARG A 162 -0.61 -13.41 14.49
N ARG A 163 -0.61 -12.43 13.58
CA ARG A 163 -0.57 -12.67 12.14
C ARG A 163 0.81 -12.53 11.53
N THR A 164 1.70 -11.76 12.14
CA THR A 164 3.08 -11.62 11.69
C THR A 164 3.88 -12.89 12.03
N PRO A 165 4.58 -13.50 11.05
CA PRO A 165 5.48 -14.62 11.30
C PRO A 165 6.47 -14.31 12.42
N PRO A 166 6.87 -15.30 13.23
CA PRO A 166 7.78 -15.06 14.36
C PRO A 166 9.07 -14.32 13.99
N ASP A 167 9.66 -14.65 12.84
CA ASP A 167 10.91 -14.07 12.35
C ASP A 167 10.78 -12.61 11.93
N ASP A 168 9.55 -12.13 11.64
CA ASP A 168 9.27 -10.78 11.18
C ASP A 168 8.67 -9.88 12.28
N ARG A 169 8.41 -10.42 13.49
CA ARG A 169 7.79 -9.65 14.58
C ARG A 169 8.61 -8.47 15.06
N TRP A 170 9.88 -8.44 14.77
CA TRP A 170 10.76 -7.30 15.03
C TRP A 170 10.33 -6.03 14.27
N THR A 171 9.54 -6.16 13.17
CA THR A 171 9.01 -5.03 12.40
C THR A 171 7.83 -4.34 13.10
N ILE A 172 7.15 -5.00 14.04
CA ILE A 172 5.93 -4.49 14.67
C ILE A 172 6.15 -3.14 15.38
N PRO A 173 7.21 -2.94 16.21
CA PRO A 173 7.45 -1.64 16.81
C PRO A 173 7.60 -0.52 15.79
N ALA A 174 8.29 -0.77 14.67
CA ALA A 174 8.48 0.22 13.61
C ALA A 174 7.15 0.63 12.95
N LEU A 175 6.26 -0.34 12.69
CA LEU A 175 4.92 -0.09 12.15
C LEU A 175 4.09 0.79 13.10
N LEU A 176 4.02 0.41 14.39
CA LEU A 176 3.27 1.16 15.41
C LEU A 176 3.82 2.58 15.64
N HIS A 177 5.16 2.74 15.60
CA HIS A 177 5.78 4.06 15.69
C HIS A 177 5.49 4.90 14.44
N HIS A 178 5.56 4.28 13.26
CA HIS A 178 5.26 4.98 12.02
C HIS A 178 3.83 5.54 12.01
N ASP A 179 2.83 4.72 12.34
CA ASP A 179 1.43 5.12 12.34
C ASP A 179 1.14 6.23 13.37
N ARG A 180 1.80 6.16 14.54
CA ARG A 180 1.68 7.21 15.57
C ARG A 180 2.28 8.54 15.12
N ASP A 181 3.45 8.48 14.46
CA ASP A 181 4.19 9.67 14.03
C ASP A 181 3.61 10.31 12.76
N ASN A 182 2.85 9.54 11.98
CA ASN A 182 2.27 9.96 10.70
C ASN A 182 0.75 9.77 10.67
N PRO A 183 -0.01 10.50 11.50
CA PRO A 183 -1.46 10.42 11.45
C PRO A 183 -1.95 10.80 10.05
N SER A 184 -2.69 9.91 9.42
CA SER A 184 -3.22 10.10 8.08
C SER A 184 -4.75 10.13 8.11
N ALA A 185 -5.34 10.83 7.11
CA ALA A 185 -6.76 10.78 6.83
C ALA A 185 -6.97 10.06 5.49
N PRO A 186 -6.91 8.73 5.46
CA PRO A 186 -7.07 7.96 4.24
C PRO A 186 -8.49 8.08 3.71
N THR A 187 -8.67 7.86 2.39
CA THR A 187 -10.00 7.81 1.77
C THR A 187 -10.86 6.71 2.41
N PHE A 188 -10.22 5.57 2.68
CA PHE A 188 -10.85 4.44 3.36
C PHE A 188 -9.96 3.97 4.50
N PHE A 189 -10.44 4.08 5.73
CA PHE A 189 -9.79 3.50 6.90
C PHE A 189 -10.51 2.21 7.28
N ILE A 190 -9.79 1.09 7.20
CA ILE A 190 -10.34 -0.24 7.42
C ILE A 190 -9.65 -0.89 8.61
N ARG A 191 -10.38 -1.21 9.68
CA ARG A 191 -9.86 -2.09 10.73
C ARG A 191 -9.77 -3.51 10.20
N TRP A 192 -8.54 -4.07 10.20
CA TRP A 192 -8.20 -5.32 9.53
C TRP A 192 -7.69 -6.42 10.49
N ASP A 193 -8.11 -6.40 11.74
CA ASP A 193 -7.71 -7.39 12.76
C ASP A 193 -8.09 -8.82 12.38
N HIS A 194 -9.17 -8.98 11.61
CA HIS A 194 -9.70 -10.22 11.08
C HIS A 194 -9.95 -10.07 9.57
N PRO A 195 -9.29 -10.88 8.71
CA PRO A 195 -9.44 -10.75 7.25
C PRO A 195 -10.88 -11.00 6.78
N ASP A 196 -11.65 -11.87 7.48
CA ASP A 196 -13.04 -12.18 7.11
C ASP A 196 -14.06 -11.22 7.72
N ARG A 197 -13.65 -10.34 8.62
CA ARG A 197 -14.53 -9.43 9.37
C ARG A 197 -13.91 -8.04 9.51
N PRO A 198 -13.54 -7.41 8.39
CA PRO A 198 -13.07 -6.03 8.44
C PRO A 198 -14.19 -5.07 8.80
N ALA A 199 -13.82 -3.87 9.25
CA ALA A 199 -14.77 -2.81 9.55
C ALA A 199 -14.30 -1.48 8.97
N LEU A 200 -15.19 -0.80 8.23
CA LEU A 200 -14.97 0.51 7.64
C LEU A 200 -15.24 1.60 8.68
N ARG A 201 -14.30 2.54 8.84
CA ARG A 201 -14.54 3.74 9.64
C ARG A 201 -15.46 4.69 8.88
N ILE A 202 -16.55 5.08 9.53
CA ILE A 202 -17.47 6.11 9.05
C ILE A 202 -17.13 7.40 9.81
N ASP A 203 -16.70 8.42 9.10
CA ASP A 203 -16.50 9.74 9.67
C ASP A 203 -17.82 10.51 9.63
N ASP A 204 -18.27 11.07 10.76
CA ASP A 204 -19.55 11.79 10.95
C ASP A 204 -19.69 13.09 10.10
N THR A 205 -18.88 13.28 9.06
CA THR A 205 -18.80 14.53 8.30
C THR A 205 -19.75 14.60 7.09
N ALA A 206 -20.66 13.66 6.91
CA ALA A 206 -21.57 13.63 5.74
C ALA A 206 -22.96 14.31 5.95
N HIS A 207 -23.12 15.15 6.97
CA HIS A 207 -24.38 15.89 7.20
C HIS A 207 -24.08 17.35 7.56
N ARG A 208 -23.54 18.13 6.59
CA ARG A 208 -23.75 19.58 6.57
C ARG A 208 -23.86 20.10 5.14
#